data_42434f5183f747805717a2e748075041
#
_entry.id   42434f5183f747805717a2e748075041
#
_cell.length_a   1.000
_cell.length_b   1.000
_cell.length_c   1.000
_cell.angle_alpha   90.00
_cell.angle_beta   90.00
_cell.angle_gamma   90.00
#
_symmetry.space_group_name_H-M   'P 1'
#
loop_
_entity.id
_entity.type
_entity.pdbx_description
1 polymer ?
#
loop_
_entity_poly.entity_id
_entity_poly.type
_entity_poly.pdbx_seq_one_letter_code
_entity_poly.pdbx_strand_id
1 'polypeptide(L)'
;MPASGRVLAVVAIVALLPACSIRKTAVNKLGDALAETGSSFASDEDPELIGDAIPFGLKTMESLLAESPRHEGLLLAACSGFVQYAYGWIQLEADYVEEDSLSRATRMRERARKMYLRALEYGLRGLEVDQAGIREGLRTDPEVALEKTRTEDVPLLYWTAVAWAGAMSLKINDSEVSADQPIVDALARRALALDPSWEMGSIHEFFIGWESGRSSIGGSKERALEHYEEALRLSRGLKASPYVTYAESISVAEQDRAAFTGALEKALVVDATEPNDQRLVNILMHQRATWLLERVDEYFIE
;
A
#
# COMPACT_ATOMS: atom_id res chain seq x y z
N MET A 1 -58.60 -30.36 10.64
CA MET A 1 -57.19 -30.45 11.05
C MET A 1 -56.28 -29.84 9.99
N PRO A 2 -55.86 -28.58 10.12
CA PRO A 2 -54.63 -28.08 9.47
C PRO A 2 -53.84 -27.07 10.30
N ALA A 3 -53.85 -27.14 11.64
CA ALA A 3 -53.13 -26.15 12.46
C ALA A 3 -51.65 -26.55 12.75
N SER A 4 -51.35 -27.85 12.75
CA SER A 4 -50.03 -28.38 13.12
C SER A 4 -48.91 -28.08 12.11
N GLY A 5 -49.22 -28.00 10.80
CA GLY A 5 -48.24 -27.73 9.75
C GLY A 5 -47.73 -26.27 9.71
N ARG A 6 -48.59 -25.33 10.10
CA ARG A 6 -48.22 -23.90 10.14
C ARG A 6 -47.31 -23.54 11.31
N VAL A 7 -47.50 -24.20 12.45
CA VAL A 7 -46.65 -24.00 13.64
C VAL A 7 -45.25 -24.56 13.40
N LEU A 8 -45.10 -25.72 12.75
CA LEU A 8 -43.82 -26.31 12.40
C LEU A 8 -43.02 -25.44 11.39
N ALA A 9 -43.70 -24.86 10.40
CA ALA A 9 -43.07 -23.98 9.43
C ALA A 9 -42.56 -22.66 10.05
N VAL A 10 -43.30 -22.07 10.99
CA VAL A 10 -42.93 -20.86 11.71
C VAL A 10 -41.73 -21.12 12.65
N VAL A 11 -41.72 -22.25 13.36
CA VAL A 11 -40.62 -22.66 14.24
C VAL A 11 -39.34 -22.92 13.42
N ALA A 12 -39.43 -23.52 12.23
CA ALA A 12 -38.28 -23.77 11.36
C ALA A 12 -37.67 -22.43 10.81
N ILE A 13 -38.51 -21.47 10.46
CA ILE A 13 -38.03 -20.13 9.98
C ILE A 13 -37.38 -19.34 11.11
N VAL A 14 -37.91 -19.39 12.34
CA VAL A 14 -37.35 -18.72 13.51
C VAL A 14 -36.00 -19.34 13.94
N ALA A 15 -35.78 -20.64 13.72
CA ALA A 15 -34.53 -21.33 14.03
C ALA A 15 -33.40 -21.05 13.02
N LEU A 16 -33.69 -20.62 11.79
CA LEU A 16 -32.71 -20.30 10.76
C LEU A 16 -32.15 -18.87 10.90
N LEU A 17 -32.89 -17.94 11.49
CA LEU A 17 -32.43 -16.54 11.67
C LEU A 17 -31.21 -16.37 12.59
N PRO A 18 -31.10 -17.06 13.75
CA PRO A 18 -29.92 -16.95 14.61
C PRO A 18 -28.67 -17.61 14.00
N ALA A 19 -28.81 -18.66 13.18
CA ALA A 19 -27.67 -19.34 12.57
C ALA A 19 -26.90 -18.43 11.57
N CYS A 20 -27.59 -17.62 10.76
CA CYS A 20 -26.98 -16.63 9.87
C CYS A 20 -26.27 -15.52 10.65
N SER A 21 -26.83 -15.08 11.76
CA SER A 21 -26.26 -14.04 12.63
C SER A 21 -24.97 -14.53 13.33
N ILE A 22 -24.97 -15.76 13.87
CA ILE A 22 -23.80 -16.36 14.52
C ILE A 22 -22.65 -16.56 13.53
N ARG A 23 -22.92 -17.04 12.32
CA ARG A 23 -21.92 -17.21 11.26
C ARG A 23 -21.28 -15.87 10.89
N LYS A 24 -22.07 -14.84 10.67
CA LYS A 24 -21.58 -13.49 10.34
C LYS A 24 -20.75 -12.90 11.47
N THR A 25 -21.16 -13.07 12.73
CA THR A 25 -20.40 -12.63 13.90
C THR A 25 -19.06 -13.35 14.01
N ALA A 26 -19.02 -14.66 13.75
CA ALA A 26 -17.79 -15.44 13.78
C ALA A 26 -16.82 -15.01 12.65
N VAL A 27 -17.34 -14.77 11.45
CA VAL A 27 -16.58 -14.26 10.31
C VAL A 27 -15.99 -12.88 10.61
N ASN A 28 -16.79 -11.99 11.20
CA ASN A 28 -16.31 -10.65 11.55
C ASN A 28 -15.21 -10.70 12.62
N LYS A 29 -15.37 -11.51 13.68
CA LYS A 29 -14.31 -11.66 14.71
C LYS A 29 -13.02 -12.25 14.16
N LEU A 30 -13.10 -13.21 13.24
CA LEU A 30 -11.92 -13.73 12.56
C LEU A 30 -11.32 -12.67 11.63
N GLY A 31 -12.16 -11.88 10.99
CA GLY A 31 -11.75 -10.74 10.18
C GLY A 31 -11.00 -9.68 10.99
N ASP A 32 -11.52 -9.31 12.17
CA ASP A 32 -10.85 -8.40 13.10
C ASP A 32 -9.47 -8.95 13.48
N ALA A 33 -9.39 -10.21 13.90
CA ALA A 33 -8.12 -10.84 14.28
C ALA A 33 -7.11 -10.87 13.13
N LEU A 34 -7.55 -11.13 11.88
CA LEU A 34 -6.66 -11.11 10.72
C LEU A 34 -6.24 -9.69 10.31
N ALA A 35 -7.11 -8.70 10.48
CA ALA A 35 -6.77 -7.31 10.24
C ALA A 35 -5.69 -6.79 11.22
N GLU A 36 -5.66 -7.32 12.44
CA GLU A 36 -4.70 -6.97 13.49
C GLU A 36 -3.34 -7.73 13.38
N THR A 37 -3.22 -8.77 12.54
CA THR A 37 -1.98 -9.56 12.43
C THR A 37 -0.81 -8.83 11.74
N GLY A 38 -1.01 -7.63 11.23
CA GLY A 38 0.02 -6.86 10.53
C GLY A 38 1.31 -6.66 11.31
N SER A 39 1.25 -6.49 12.64
CA SER A 39 2.42 -6.30 13.48
C SER A 39 3.34 -7.52 13.57
N SER A 40 2.80 -8.75 13.56
CA SER A 40 3.63 -9.96 13.59
C SER A 40 4.43 -10.16 12.30
N PHE A 41 3.89 -9.75 11.15
CA PHE A 41 4.60 -9.79 9.88
C PHE A 41 5.63 -8.66 9.79
N ALA A 42 5.26 -7.45 10.22
CA ALA A 42 6.13 -6.29 10.16
C ALA A 42 7.39 -6.40 11.03
N SER A 43 7.31 -7.14 12.16
CA SER A 43 8.43 -7.37 13.08
C SER A 43 9.25 -8.62 12.78
N ASP A 44 8.92 -9.39 11.76
CA ASP A 44 9.63 -10.62 11.39
C ASP A 44 11.00 -10.31 10.76
N GLU A 45 11.94 -11.25 10.92
CA GLU A 45 13.30 -11.15 10.38
C GLU A 45 13.50 -11.93 9.08
N ASP A 46 12.51 -12.71 8.67
CA ASP A 46 12.61 -13.61 7.52
C ASP A 46 11.67 -13.15 6.37
N PRO A 47 12.16 -12.31 5.42
CA PRO A 47 11.36 -11.89 4.28
C PRO A 47 10.87 -13.03 3.39
N GLU A 48 11.61 -14.16 3.30
CA GLU A 48 11.22 -15.30 2.46
C GLU A 48 10.01 -16.00 3.07
N LEU A 49 10.04 -16.27 4.38
CA LEU A 49 8.92 -16.86 5.12
C LEU A 49 7.66 -15.99 5.00
N ILE A 50 7.81 -14.67 5.19
CA ILE A 50 6.69 -13.74 5.08
C ILE A 50 6.17 -13.68 3.64
N GLY A 51 7.06 -13.65 2.64
CA GLY A 51 6.67 -13.67 1.23
C GLY A 51 5.85 -14.89 0.84
N ASP A 52 6.17 -16.06 1.40
CA ASP A 52 5.43 -17.30 1.19
C ASP A 52 4.09 -17.32 1.95
N ALA A 53 4.00 -16.68 3.12
CA ALA A 53 2.81 -16.66 3.95
C ALA A 53 1.76 -15.63 3.47
N ILE A 54 2.18 -14.46 2.99
CA ILE A 54 1.28 -13.36 2.56
C ILE A 54 0.21 -13.82 1.56
N PRO A 55 0.52 -14.58 0.48
CA PRO A 55 -0.49 -14.99 -0.50
C PRO A 55 -1.64 -15.80 0.11
N PHE A 56 -1.36 -16.68 1.07
CA PHE A 56 -2.38 -17.43 1.78
C PHE A 56 -3.25 -16.50 2.64
N GLY A 57 -2.63 -15.59 3.39
CA GLY A 57 -3.33 -14.59 4.20
C GLY A 57 -4.27 -13.72 3.36
N LEU A 58 -3.77 -13.19 2.24
CA LEU A 58 -4.57 -12.39 1.31
C LEU A 58 -5.76 -13.18 0.74
N LYS A 59 -5.57 -14.44 0.36
CA LYS A 59 -6.69 -15.28 -0.14
C LYS A 59 -7.70 -15.62 0.94
N THR A 60 -7.26 -15.74 2.18
CA THR A 60 -8.15 -15.92 3.33
C THR A 60 -8.98 -14.67 3.59
N MET A 61 -8.37 -13.47 3.56
CA MET A 61 -9.08 -12.19 3.67
C MET A 61 -10.14 -12.05 2.56
N GLU A 62 -9.81 -12.37 1.31
CA GLU A 62 -10.77 -12.34 0.20
C GLU A 62 -11.96 -13.29 0.43
N SER A 63 -11.71 -14.48 0.98
CA SER A 63 -12.78 -15.44 1.29
C SER A 63 -13.72 -14.92 2.39
N LEU A 64 -13.17 -14.23 3.40
CA LEU A 64 -13.96 -13.59 4.45
C LEU A 64 -14.73 -12.38 3.92
N LEU A 65 -14.13 -11.60 3.03
CA LEU A 65 -14.77 -10.46 2.36
C LEU A 65 -15.92 -10.89 1.42
N ALA A 66 -15.92 -12.13 0.93
CA ALA A 66 -17.06 -12.67 0.20
C ALA A 66 -18.29 -12.89 1.12
N GLU A 67 -18.08 -13.20 2.38
CA GLU A 67 -19.13 -13.37 3.40
C GLU A 67 -19.50 -12.05 4.10
N SER A 68 -18.52 -11.14 4.27
CA SER A 68 -18.68 -9.82 4.90
C SER A 68 -18.11 -8.70 4.04
N PRO A 69 -18.80 -8.32 2.94
CA PRO A 69 -18.24 -7.43 1.89
C PRO A 69 -17.94 -5.99 2.33
N ARG A 70 -18.46 -5.57 3.48
CA ARG A 70 -18.31 -4.23 4.03
C ARG A 70 -17.52 -4.21 5.33
N HIS A 71 -16.70 -5.21 5.59
CA HIS A 71 -15.86 -5.29 6.78
C HIS A 71 -14.63 -4.38 6.60
N GLU A 72 -14.64 -3.22 7.19
CA GLU A 72 -13.64 -2.15 6.99
C GLU A 72 -12.21 -2.62 7.28
N GLY A 73 -11.98 -3.27 8.43
CA GLY A 73 -10.66 -3.77 8.79
C GLY A 73 -10.09 -4.75 7.76
N LEU A 74 -10.92 -5.68 7.23
CA LEU A 74 -10.48 -6.59 6.16
C LEU A 74 -10.26 -5.89 4.83
N LEU A 75 -11.06 -4.87 4.50
CA LEU A 75 -10.88 -4.08 3.27
C LEU A 75 -9.56 -3.30 3.33
N LEU A 76 -9.24 -2.69 4.47
CA LEU A 76 -7.98 -2.01 4.71
C LEU A 76 -6.80 -3.01 4.66
N ALA A 77 -6.90 -4.13 5.39
CA ALA A 77 -5.84 -5.14 5.43
C ALA A 77 -5.59 -5.78 4.04
N ALA A 78 -6.65 -6.03 3.26
CA ALA A 78 -6.49 -6.50 1.89
C ALA A 78 -5.86 -5.43 0.99
N CYS A 79 -6.27 -4.17 1.10
CA CYS A 79 -5.68 -3.07 0.33
C CYS A 79 -4.18 -2.95 0.63
N SER A 80 -3.80 -2.76 1.88
CA SER A 80 -2.40 -2.60 2.29
C SER A 80 -1.57 -3.85 2.00
N GLY A 81 -2.10 -5.04 2.30
CA GLY A 81 -1.38 -6.29 2.10
C GLY A 81 -1.11 -6.61 0.62
N PHE A 82 -2.06 -6.35 -0.29
CA PHE A 82 -1.81 -6.51 -1.74
C PHE A 82 -0.80 -5.49 -2.26
N VAL A 83 -0.78 -4.24 -1.75
CA VAL A 83 0.24 -3.24 -2.10
C VAL A 83 1.63 -3.70 -1.66
N GLN A 84 1.77 -4.07 -0.39
CA GLN A 84 3.04 -4.49 0.19
C GLN A 84 3.59 -5.73 -0.52
N TYR A 85 2.74 -6.74 -0.79
CA TYR A 85 3.14 -7.91 -1.54
C TYR A 85 3.55 -7.60 -2.99
N ALA A 86 2.80 -6.71 -3.66
CA ALA A 86 3.13 -6.29 -5.02
C ALA A 86 4.49 -5.61 -5.10
N TYR A 87 4.79 -4.73 -4.16
CA TYR A 87 6.06 -4.02 -4.11
C TYR A 87 7.21 -4.92 -3.65
N GLY A 88 7.13 -5.46 -2.44
CA GLY A 88 8.25 -6.11 -1.78
C GLY A 88 8.66 -7.45 -2.40
N TRP A 89 7.71 -8.22 -2.94
CA TRP A 89 8.00 -9.59 -3.41
C TRP A 89 7.75 -9.81 -4.90
N ILE A 90 7.21 -8.82 -5.62
CA ILE A 90 7.02 -8.97 -7.07
C ILE A 90 7.77 -7.89 -7.83
N GLN A 91 7.59 -6.62 -7.48
CA GLN A 91 8.18 -5.51 -8.23
C GLN A 91 9.69 -5.40 -7.99
N LEU A 92 10.15 -5.43 -6.73
CA LEU A 92 11.58 -5.42 -6.44
C LEU A 92 12.29 -6.63 -7.06
N GLU A 93 11.70 -7.82 -6.96
CA GLU A 93 12.26 -9.02 -7.60
C GLU A 93 12.29 -8.91 -9.13
N ALA A 94 11.31 -8.21 -9.74
CA ALA A 94 11.34 -7.96 -11.18
C ALA A 94 12.58 -7.14 -11.60
N ASP A 95 12.97 -6.16 -10.79
CA ASP A 95 14.17 -5.37 -11.06
C ASP A 95 15.44 -6.22 -10.89
N TYR A 96 15.49 -7.06 -9.87
CA TYR A 96 16.66 -7.93 -9.60
C TYR A 96 16.92 -8.96 -10.70
N VAL A 97 15.86 -9.46 -11.37
CA VAL A 97 15.99 -10.48 -12.43
C VAL A 97 16.03 -9.89 -13.83
N GLU A 98 15.94 -8.58 -14.00
CA GLU A 98 15.80 -7.95 -15.33
C GLU A 98 17.01 -8.19 -16.23
N GLU A 99 18.22 -8.09 -15.70
CA GLU A 99 19.47 -8.36 -16.43
C GLU A 99 19.51 -9.79 -16.97
N ASP A 100 19.09 -10.75 -16.14
CA ASP A 100 19.08 -12.17 -16.54
C ASP A 100 17.96 -12.48 -17.50
N SER A 101 16.78 -11.84 -17.37
CA SER A 101 15.61 -12.13 -18.17
C SER A 101 14.58 -10.99 -18.18
N LEU A 102 14.72 -10.09 -19.14
CA LEU A 102 13.73 -9.03 -19.41
C LEU A 102 12.30 -9.56 -19.55
N SER A 103 12.13 -10.72 -20.20
CA SER A 103 10.79 -11.32 -20.37
C SER A 103 10.17 -11.79 -19.05
N ARG A 104 10.99 -12.28 -18.10
CA ARG A 104 10.55 -12.62 -16.74
C ARG A 104 10.20 -11.36 -15.95
N ALA A 105 11.07 -10.36 -15.96
CA ALA A 105 10.84 -9.08 -15.31
C ALA A 105 9.53 -8.42 -15.80
N THR A 106 9.30 -8.37 -17.11
CA THR A 106 8.06 -7.82 -17.69
C THR A 106 6.81 -8.57 -17.18
N ARG A 107 6.81 -9.90 -17.18
CA ARG A 107 5.67 -10.67 -16.63
C ARG A 107 5.45 -10.43 -15.15
N MET A 108 6.53 -10.24 -14.37
CA MET A 108 6.44 -9.93 -12.95
C MET A 108 5.86 -8.54 -12.73
N ARG A 109 6.28 -7.53 -13.48
CA ARG A 109 5.70 -6.18 -13.41
C ARG A 109 4.21 -6.16 -13.79
N GLU A 110 3.80 -6.92 -14.80
CA GLU A 110 2.37 -7.09 -15.11
C GLU A 110 1.60 -7.77 -13.96
N ARG A 111 2.20 -8.75 -13.30
CA ARG A 111 1.61 -9.39 -12.12
C ARG A 111 1.51 -8.41 -10.96
N ALA A 112 2.56 -7.64 -10.66
CA ALA A 112 2.54 -6.61 -9.63
C ALA A 112 1.42 -5.59 -9.90
N ARG A 113 1.30 -5.10 -11.15
CA ARG A 113 0.23 -4.19 -11.54
C ARG A 113 -1.17 -4.76 -11.26
N LYS A 114 -1.40 -6.04 -11.53
CA LYS A 114 -2.68 -6.70 -11.22
C LYS A 114 -2.94 -6.76 -9.70
N MET A 115 -1.89 -6.91 -8.87
CA MET A 115 -2.02 -6.88 -7.41
C MET A 115 -2.35 -5.45 -6.93
N TYR A 116 -1.68 -4.41 -7.46
CA TYR A 116 -2.04 -3.03 -7.17
C TYR A 116 -3.47 -2.67 -7.55
N LEU A 117 -3.95 -3.10 -8.72
CA LEU A 117 -5.35 -2.88 -9.12
C LEU A 117 -6.34 -3.62 -8.21
N ARG A 118 -5.96 -4.80 -7.71
CA ARG A 118 -6.77 -5.53 -6.72
C ARG A 118 -6.79 -4.80 -5.38
N ALA A 119 -5.65 -4.29 -4.93
CA ALA A 119 -5.55 -3.44 -3.76
C ALA A 119 -6.43 -2.19 -3.87
N LEU A 120 -6.35 -1.49 -5.00
CA LEU A 120 -7.16 -0.31 -5.30
C LEU A 120 -8.66 -0.61 -5.19
N GLU A 121 -9.11 -1.75 -5.70
CA GLU A 121 -10.52 -2.15 -5.59
C GLU A 121 -10.95 -2.30 -4.13
N TYR A 122 -10.10 -2.90 -3.27
CA TYR A 122 -10.38 -3.01 -1.84
C TYR A 122 -10.34 -1.66 -1.13
N GLY A 123 -9.39 -0.80 -1.45
CA GLY A 123 -9.32 0.55 -0.91
C GLY A 123 -10.55 1.39 -1.23
N LEU A 124 -10.96 1.42 -2.50
CA LEU A 124 -12.17 2.12 -2.93
C LEU A 124 -13.44 1.55 -2.27
N ARG A 125 -13.54 0.23 -2.13
CA ARG A 125 -14.65 -0.40 -1.39
C ARG A 125 -14.64 -0.01 0.08
N GLY A 126 -13.47 0.07 0.70
CA GLY A 126 -13.32 0.51 2.09
C GLY A 126 -13.83 1.92 2.28
N LEU A 127 -13.40 2.86 1.44
CA LEU A 127 -13.88 4.23 1.48
C LEU A 127 -15.40 4.36 1.23
N GLU A 128 -15.98 3.49 0.41
CA GLU A 128 -17.45 3.47 0.17
C GLU A 128 -18.26 2.93 1.34
N VAL A 129 -17.65 2.31 2.35
CA VAL A 129 -18.40 1.85 3.52
C VAL A 129 -19.01 3.03 4.27
N ASP A 130 -18.23 4.08 4.51
CA ASP A 130 -18.69 5.28 5.21
C ASP A 130 -19.10 6.43 4.26
N GLN A 131 -18.52 6.47 3.06
CA GLN A 131 -18.70 7.55 2.09
C GLN A 131 -19.39 7.02 0.82
N ALA A 132 -20.69 6.74 0.91
CA ALA A 132 -21.45 6.23 -0.25
C ALA A 132 -21.32 7.16 -1.46
N GLY A 133 -20.92 6.59 -2.62
CA GLY A 133 -20.72 7.34 -3.88
C GLY A 133 -19.35 8.02 -4.01
N ILE A 134 -18.40 7.78 -3.08
CA ILE A 134 -17.06 8.38 -3.15
C ILE A 134 -16.33 8.00 -4.44
N ARG A 135 -16.47 6.76 -4.92
CA ARG A 135 -15.86 6.29 -6.18
C ARG A 135 -16.27 7.13 -7.40
N GLU A 136 -17.54 7.49 -7.51
CA GLU A 136 -18.05 8.35 -8.56
C GLU A 136 -17.60 9.81 -8.34
N GLY A 137 -17.66 10.26 -7.08
CA GLY A 137 -17.20 11.59 -6.68
C GLY A 137 -15.74 11.84 -7.02
N LEU A 138 -14.85 10.87 -6.75
CA LEU A 138 -13.42 10.96 -7.06
C LEU A 138 -13.14 11.15 -8.56
N ARG A 139 -14.01 10.67 -9.44
CA ARG A 139 -13.89 10.87 -10.90
C ARG A 139 -14.44 12.21 -11.36
N THR A 140 -15.34 12.80 -10.59
CA THR A 140 -16.02 14.05 -10.95
C THR A 140 -15.33 15.26 -10.35
N ASP A 141 -15.11 15.25 -9.04
CA ASP A 141 -14.43 16.27 -8.25
C ASP A 141 -13.80 15.61 -7.02
N PRO A 142 -12.52 15.20 -7.11
CA PRO A 142 -11.85 14.48 -6.04
C PRO A 142 -11.80 15.24 -4.71
N GLU A 143 -11.60 16.56 -4.76
CA GLU A 143 -11.48 17.38 -3.54
C GLU A 143 -12.81 17.43 -2.79
N VAL A 144 -13.90 17.69 -3.49
CA VAL A 144 -15.26 17.71 -2.92
C VAL A 144 -15.65 16.32 -2.39
N ALA A 145 -15.31 15.26 -3.11
CA ALA A 145 -15.60 13.89 -2.69
C ALA A 145 -14.95 13.53 -1.35
N LEU A 146 -13.78 14.13 -1.06
CA LEU A 146 -12.98 13.84 0.12
C LEU A 146 -13.26 14.76 1.32
N GLU A 147 -14.06 15.83 1.16
CA GLU A 147 -14.32 16.80 2.23
C GLU A 147 -14.80 16.19 3.55
N LYS A 148 -15.61 15.12 3.46
CA LYS A 148 -16.23 14.48 4.62
C LYS A 148 -15.35 13.42 5.28
N THR A 149 -14.21 13.08 4.69
CA THR A 149 -13.29 12.11 5.29
C THR A 149 -12.64 12.68 6.55
N ARG A 150 -12.31 11.78 7.50
CA ARG A 150 -11.82 12.10 8.84
C ARG A 150 -10.50 11.39 9.09
N THR A 151 -9.89 11.62 10.26
CA THR A 151 -8.62 11.02 10.63
C THR A 151 -8.66 9.48 10.62
N GLU A 152 -9.80 8.88 10.94
CA GLU A 152 -10.00 7.43 10.89
C GLU A 152 -9.88 6.86 9.47
N ASP A 153 -10.14 7.68 8.45
CA ASP A 153 -10.04 7.30 7.03
C ASP A 153 -8.60 7.36 6.49
N VAL A 154 -7.65 7.95 7.22
CA VAL A 154 -6.26 8.16 6.76
C VAL A 154 -5.62 6.89 6.24
N PRO A 155 -5.70 5.72 6.91
CA PRO A 155 -5.11 4.48 6.41
C PRO A 155 -5.68 4.07 5.03
N LEU A 156 -7.01 4.16 4.85
CA LEU A 156 -7.65 3.82 3.57
C LEU A 156 -7.32 4.82 2.47
N LEU A 157 -7.30 6.12 2.78
CA LEU A 157 -6.90 7.17 1.84
C LEU A 157 -5.47 6.94 1.33
N TYR A 158 -4.54 6.73 2.25
CA TYR A 158 -3.14 6.50 1.94
C TYR A 158 -2.95 5.23 1.10
N TRP A 159 -3.41 4.08 1.57
CA TRP A 159 -3.20 2.82 0.86
C TRP A 159 -3.92 2.76 -0.49
N THR A 160 -5.07 3.46 -0.62
CA THR A 160 -5.76 3.62 -1.91
C THR A 160 -4.91 4.45 -2.89
N ALA A 161 -4.34 5.56 -2.42
CA ALA A 161 -3.45 6.39 -3.22
C ALA A 161 -2.19 5.60 -3.67
N VAL A 162 -1.54 4.88 -2.75
CA VAL A 162 -0.34 4.07 -3.04
C VAL A 162 -0.67 2.94 -4.01
N ALA A 163 -1.81 2.25 -3.84
CA ALA A 163 -2.26 1.21 -4.77
C ALA A 163 -2.46 1.76 -6.20
N TRP A 164 -3.08 2.93 -6.30
CA TRP A 164 -3.33 3.57 -7.59
C TRP A 164 -2.02 4.04 -8.24
N ALA A 165 -1.17 4.75 -7.48
CA ALA A 165 0.14 5.19 -7.94
C ALA A 165 1.02 4.01 -8.39
N GLY A 166 1.04 2.90 -7.62
CA GLY A 166 1.77 1.69 -7.97
C GLY A 166 1.26 1.03 -9.26
N ALA A 167 -0.06 0.97 -9.47
CA ALA A 167 -0.62 0.48 -10.73
C ALA A 167 -0.25 1.38 -11.93
N MET A 168 -0.17 2.69 -11.70
CA MET A 168 0.22 3.69 -12.69
C MET A 168 1.71 3.60 -13.05
N SER A 169 2.61 3.48 -12.07
CA SER A 169 4.06 3.44 -12.28
C SER A 169 4.51 2.31 -13.20
N LEU A 170 3.77 1.20 -13.21
CA LEU A 170 4.05 0.04 -14.06
C LEU A 170 3.44 0.13 -15.47
N LYS A 171 2.79 1.24 -15.84
CA LYS A 171 2.16 1.47 -17.14
C LYS A 171 2.39 2.90 -17.65
N ILE A 172 3.61 3.43 -17.48
CA ILE A 172 3.97 4.84 -17.70
C ILE A 172 3.64 5.37 -19.13
N ASN A 173 3.53 4.50 -20.13
CA ASN A 173 3.30 4.91 -21.52
C ASN A 173 1.81 4.96 -21.94
N ASP A 174 0.87 4.86 -20.99
CA ASP A 174 -0.56 4.87 -21.29
C ASP A 174 -1.15 6.25 -20.92
N SER A 175 -1.70 6.95 -21.89
CA SER A 175 -2.32 8.27 -21.70
C SER A 175 -3.53 8.22 -20.72
N GLU A 176 -4.21 7.08 -20.59
CA GLU A 176 -5.29 6.89 -19.62
C GLU A 176 -4.77 6.96 -18.17
N VAL A 177 -3.51 6.57 -17.94
CA VAL A 177 -2.87 6.61 -16.63
C VAL A 177 -2.67 8.04 -16.13
N SER A 178 -2.37 8.97 -17.04
CA SER A 178 -2.19 10.39 -16.69
C SER A 178 -3.48 11.07 -16.22
N ALA A 179 -4.64 10.60 -16.66
CA ALA A 179 -5.93 11.15 -16.28
C ALA A 179 -6.30 10.92 -14.80
N ASP A 180 -5.77 9.86 -14.19
CA ASP A 180 -6.07 9.51 -12.79
C ASP A 180 -5.14 10.18 -11.77
N GLN A 181 -4.08 10.88 -12.22
CA GLN A 181 -3.13 11.55 -11.33
C GLN A 181 -3.77 12.55 -10.34
N PRO A 182 -4.76 13.38 -10.75
CA PRO A 182 -5.42 14.29 -9.81
C PRO A 182 -6.13 13.55 -8.67
N ILE A 183 -6.66 12.35 -8.93
CA ILE A 183 -7.34 11.54 -7.90
C ILE A 183 -6.34 11.03 -6.87
N VAL A 184 -5.21 10.50 -7.34
CA VAL A 184 -4.12 10.03 -6.45
C VAL A 184 -3.58 11.17 -5.59
N ASP A 185 -3.34 12.34 -6.22
CA ASP A 185 -2.87 13.54 -5.53
C ASP A 185 -3.86 13.99 -4.45
N ALA A 186 -5.15 14.06 -4.77
CA ALA A 186 -6.20 14.46 -3.83
C ALA A 186 -6.31 13.48 -2.65
N LEU A 187 -6.30 12.16 -2.89
CA LEU A 187 -6.31 11.14 -1.83
C LEU A 187 -5.12 11.28 -0.88
N ALA A 188 -3.90 11.38 -1.43
CA ALA A 188 -2.69 11.50 -0.64
C ALA A 188 -2.62 12.83 0.13
N ARG A 189 -2.98 13.97 -0.51
CA ARG A 189 -3.03 15.27 0.16
C ARG A 189 -4.09 15.33 1.24
N ARG A 190 -5.23 14.69 1.02
CA ARG A 190 -6.26 14.61 2.06
C ARG A 190 -5.79 13.80 3.26
N ALA A 191 -5.12 12.66 3.05
CA ALA A 191 -4.50 11.89 4.13
C ALA A 191 -3.47 12.72 4.89
N LEU A 192 -2.59 13.44 4.16
CA LEU A 192 -1.57 14.32 4.76
C LEU A 192 -2.20 15.45 5.60
N ALA A 193 -3.27 16.07 5.10
CA ALA A 193 -3.96 17.15 5.81
C ALA A 193 -4.65 16.67 7.10
N LEU A 194 -5.11 15.42 7.14
CA LEU A 194 -5.78 14.84 8.29
C LEU A 194 -4.81 14.35 9.38
N ASP A 195 -3.70 13.71 8.98
CA ASP A 195 -2.64 13.28 9.90
C ASP A 195 -1.27 13.26 9.18
N PRO A 196 -0.50 14.34 9.25
CA PRO A 196 0.82 14.41 8.65
C PRO A 196 1.86 13.49 9.32
N SER A 197 1.59 13.02 10.54
CA SER A 197 2.50 12.17 11.30
C SER A 197 2.23 10.67 11.15
N TRP A 198 1.17 10.30 10.44
CA TRP A 198 0.71 8.93 10.31
C TRP A 198 1.85 7.98 9.90
N GLU A 199 1.93 6.83 10.58
CA GLU A 199 2.95 5.79 10.36
C GLU A 199 4.38 6.37 10.26
N MET A 200 4.72 7.26 11.22
CA MET A 200 6.04 7.89 11.28
C MET A 200 6.44 8.58 9.96
N GLY A 201 5.49 9.27 9.32
CA GLY A 201 5.73 10.07 8.12
C GLY A 201 5.65 9.30 6.81
N SER A 202 4.97 8.15 6.75
CA SER A 202 4.81 7.38 5.51
C SER A 202 4.12 8.15 4.39
N ILE A 203 3.23 9.11 4.72
CA ILE A 203 2.60 9.96 3.70
C ILE A 203 3.62 10.93 3.10
N HIS A 204 4.52 11.48 3.91
CA HIS A 204 5.63 12.29 3.40
C HIS A 204 6.57 11.47 2.52
N GLU A 205 6.89 10.24 2.93
CA GLU A 205 7.71 9.33 2.13
C GLU A 205 7.10 9.06 0.75
N PHE A 206 5.79 8.84 0.65
CA PHE A 206 5.10 8.73 -0.63
C PHE A 206 5.31 9.97 -1.51
N PHE A 207 5.22 11.17 -0.92
CA PHE A 207 5.38 12.42 -1.66
C PHE A 207 6.81 12.66 -2.15
N ILE A 208 7.85 12.06 -1.58
CA ILE A 208 9.22 12.17 -2.12
C ILE A 208 9.23 11.71 -3.59
N GLY A 209 8.78 10.49 -3.85
CA GLY A 209 8.71 9.94 -5.21
C GLY A 209 7.62 10.59 -6.06
N TRP A 210 6.46 10.89 -5.46
CA TRP A 210 5.32 11.48 -6.18
C TRP A 210 5.60 12.88 -6.71
N GLU A 211 6.24 13.74 -5.94
CA GLU A 211 6.61 15.09 -6.36
C GLU A 211 7.79 15.08 -7.35
N SER A 212 8.81 14.26 -7.09
CA SER A 212 9.99 14.13 -7.95
C SER A 212 9.64 13.57 -9.33
N GLY A 213 8.87 12.47 -9.40
CA GLY A 213 8.52 11.80 -10.65
C GLY A 213 7.56 12.59 -11.55
N ARG A 214 7.00 13.69 -11.07
CA ARG A 214 6.02 14.54 -11.77
C ARG A 214 6.50 15.96 -12.03
N SER A 215 7.78 16.23 -11.98
CA SER A 215 8.34 17.58 -12.10
C SER A 215 7.90 18.33 -13.37
N SER A 216 7.60 17.61 -14.46
CA SER A 216 7.11 18.19 -15.72
C SER A 216 5.58 18.47 -15.75
N ILE A 217 4.81 17.99 -14.78
CA ILE A 217 3.34 18.00 -14.79
C ILE A 217 2.73 18.41 -13.43
N GLY A 218 3.43 19.26 -12.69
CA GLY A 218 2.93 19.83 -11.42
C GLY A 218 3.63 19.34 -10.17
N GLY A 219 4.53 18.36 -10.24
CA GLY A 219 5.44 18.01 -9.14
C GLY A 219 6.52 19.07 -8.94
N SER A 220 7.24 19.00 -7.82
CA SER A 220 8.34 19.94 -7.50
C SER A 220 9.43 19.21 -6.72
N LYS A 221 10.67 19.43 -7.14
CA LYS A 221 11.85 18.96 -6.43
C LYS A 221 11.93 19.55 -5.02
N GLU A 222 11.65 20.83 -4.90
CA GLU A 222 11.69 21.53 -3.62
C GLU A 222 10.71 20.89 -2.63
N ARG A 223 9.47 20.63 -3.06
CA ARG A 223 8.49 19.91 -2.23
C ARG A 223 8.91 18.48 -1.95
N ALA A 224 9.51 17.78 -2.90
CA ALA A 224 10.05 16.44 -2.66
C ALA A 224 11.13 16.44 -1.57
N LEU A 225 12.00 17.43 -1.55
CA LEU A 225 13.02 17.61 -0.51
C LEU A 225 12.40 17.96 0.85
N GLU A 226 11.42 18.86 0.90
CA GLU A 226 10.68 19.17 2.14
C GLU A 226 10.02 17.91 2.71
N HIS A 227 9.41 17.09 1.87
CA HIS A 227 8.83 15.82 2.28
C HIS A 227 9.86 14.80 2.76
N TYR A 228 11.03 14.76 2.12
CA TYR A 228 12.14 13.91 2.57
C TYR A 228 12.63 14.30 3.97
N GLU A 229 12.88 15.60 4.20
CA GLU A 229 13.31 16.10 5.52
C GLU A 229 12.27 15.78 6.61
N GLU A 230 10.98 15.95 6.29
CA GLU A 230 9.91 15.68 7.24
C GLU A 230 9.74 14.18 7.51
N ALA A 231 9.87 13.31 6.50
CA ALA A 231 9.88 11.86 6.68
C ALA A 231 11.03 11.42 7.60
N LEU A 232 12.22 11.97 7.44
CA LEU A 232 13.36 11.71 8.32
C LEU A 232 13.10 12.18 9.75
N ARG A 233 12.54 13.37 9.91
CA ARG A 233 12.22 13.93 11.22
C ARG A 233 11.21 13.07 11.97
N LEU A 234 10.15 12.62 11.28
CA LEU A 234 9.06 11.84 11.88
C LEU A 234 9.49 10.40 12.16
N SER A 235 10.30 9.79 11.29
CA SER A 235 10.79 8.42 11.48
C SER A 235 11.86 8.29 12.58
N ARG A 236 12.49 9.39 12.97
CA ARG A 236 13.50 9.42 14.06
C ARG A 236 14.63 8.41 13.87
N GLY A 237 15.00 8.12 12.64
CA GLY A 237 16.04 7.16 12.29
C GLY A 237 15.61 5.69 12.31
N LEU A 238 14.31 5.39 12.46
CA LEU A 238 13.80 4.02 12.52
C LEU A 238 13.43 3.45 11.15
N LYS A 239 13.45 4.26 10.06
CA LYS A 239 13.07 3.85 8.71
C LYS A 239 14.21 4.02 7.73
N ALA A 240 14.56 2.96 7.01
CA ALA A 240 15.53 2.97 5.91
C ALA A 240 14.90 3.49 4.59
N SER A 241 13.60 3.30 4.40
CA SER A 241 12.88 3.57 3.16
C SER A 241 12.96 5.03 2.68
N PRO A 242 12.91 6.10 3.52
CA PRO A 242 13.05 7.46 3.01
C PRO A 242 14.39 7.71 2.31
N TYR A 243 15.48 7.12 2.81
CA TYR A 243 16.81 7.25 2.19
C TYR A 243 16.87 6.56 0.83
N VAL A 244 16.28 5.35 0.72
CA VAL A 244 16.22 4.62 -0.56
C VAL A 244 15.35 5.38 -1.55
N THR A 245 14.18 5.86 -1.14
CA THR A 245 13.28 6.66 -1.99
C THR A 245 13.95 7.94 -2.48
N TYR A 246 14.69 8.64 -1.63
CA TYR A 246 15.47 9.82 -2.01
C TYR A 246 16.54 9.48 -3.07
N ALA A 247 17.27 8.40 -2.86
CA ALA A 247 18.30 7.96 -3.80
C ALA A 247 17.70 7.67 -5.18
N GLU A 248 16.67 6.83 -5.24
CA GLU A 248 16.05 6.38 -6.49
C GLU A 248 15.29 7.49 -7.24
N SER A 249 14.70 8.45 -6.52
CA SER A 249 13.84 9.46 -7.17
C SER A 249 14.53 10.81 -7.36
N ILE A 250 15.20 11.34 -6.34
CA ILE A 250 15.78 12.68 -6.41
C ILE A 250 17.22 12.63 -6.92
N SER A 251 18.08 11.79 -6.30
CA SER A 251 19.51 11.77 -6.66
C SER A 251 19.76 11.30 -8.10
N VAL A 252 18.98 10.30 -8.57
CA VAL A 252 19.04 9.83 -9.95
C VAL A 252 18.57 10.92 -10.92
N ALA A 253 17.44 11.59 -10.64
CA ALA A 253 16.93 12.66 -11.49
C ALA A 253 17.90 13.83 -11.62
N GLU A 254 18.64 14.14 -10.55
CA GLU A 254 19.64 15.22 -10.51
C GLU A 254 21.02 14.77 -11.00
N GLN A 255 21.20 13.50 -11.30
CA GLN A 255 22.51 12.94 -11.65
C GLN A 255 23.56 13.19 -10.53
N ASP A 256 23.11 13.23 -9.25
CA ASP A 256 23.98 13.40 -8.10
C ASP A 256 24.38 12.04 -7.50
N ARG A 257 25.45 11.47 -8.07
CA ARG A 257 26.03 10.20 -7.63
C ARG A 257 26.44 10.20 -6.14
N ALA A 258 26.97 11.32 -5.65
CA ALA A 258 27.43 11.41 -4.27
C ALA A 258 26.26 11.40 -3.30
N ALA A 259 25.17 12.13 -3.60
CA ALA A 259 23.94 12.12 -2.82
C ALA A 259 23.26 10.73 -2.85
N PHE A 260 23.25 10.06 -4.01
CA PHE A 260 22.73 8.69 -4.15
C PHE A 260 23.47 7.71 -3.24
N THR A 261 24.81 7.63 -3.37
CA THR A 261 25.62 6.73 -2.56
C THR A 261 25.49 7.02 -1.07
N GLY A 262 25.60 8.31 -0.69
CA GLY A 262 25.50 8.71 0.71
C GLY A 262 24.12 8.46 1.34
N ALA A 263 23.02 8.52 0.57
CA ALA A 263 21.69 8.16 1.04
C ALA A 263 21.57 6.65 1.25
N LEU A 264 22.03 5.83 0.31
CA LEU A 264 21.98 4.39 0.44
C LEU A 264 22.84 3.86 1.60
N GLU A 265 24.02 4.44 1.82
CA GLU A 265 24.86 4.15 2.99
C GLU A 265 24.12 4.47 4.30
N LYS A 266 23.39 5.60 4.36
CA LYS A 266 22.55 5.93 5.53
C LYS A 266 21.40 4.94 5.71
N ALA A 267 20.80 4.46 4.63
CA ALA A 267 19.77 3.43 4.71
C ALA A 267 20.31 2.16 5.38
N LEU A 268 21.53 1.72 5.03
CA LEU A 268 22.16 0.51 5.58
C LEU A 268 22.56 0.62 7.06
N VAL A 269 22.62 1.83 7.63
CA VAL A 269 22.95 2.04 9.05
C VAL A 269 21.69 2.01 9.94
N VAL A 270 20.50 2.09 9.36
CA VAL A 270 19.24 1.96 10.12
C VAL A 270 19.15 0.57 10.73
N ASP A 271 18.83 0.50 12.03
CA ASP A 271 18.74 -0.79 12.71
C ASP A 271 17.56 -1.63 12.19
N ALA A 272 17.87 -2.83 11.72
CA ALA A 272 16.91 -3.84 11.29
C ALA A 272 17.00 -5.13 12.13
N THR A 273 17.71 -5.11 13.27
CA THR A 273 17.91 -6.27 14.13
C THR A 273 16.90 -6.35 15.27
N GLU A 274 16.49 -5.19 15.80
CA GLU A 274 15.53 -5.13 16.90
C GLU A 274 14.10 -5.39 16.41
N PRO A 275 13.33 -6.27 17.09
CA PRO A 275 11.94 -6.54 16.74
C PRO A 275 11.05 -5.29 16.93
N ASN A 276 10.66 -4.69 15.82
CA ASN A 276 9.70 -3.57 15.79
C ASN A 276 8.93 -3.59 14.46
N ASP A 277 7.91 -2.78 14.34
CA ASP A 277 7.02 -2.74 13.17
C ASP A 277 7.70 -2.22 11.87
N GLN A 278 8.98 -1.84 11.92
CA GLN A 278 9.76 -1.43 10.75
C GLN A 278 10.81 -2.48 10.33
N ARG A 279 10.99 -3.55 11.12
CA ARG A 279 12.07 -4.52 10.91
C ARG A 279 12.05 -5.12 9.52
N LEU A 280 10.94 -5.72 9.12
CA LEU A 280 10.82 -6.37 7.82
C LEU A 280 11.05 -5.41 6.66
N VAL A 281 10.45 -4.21 6.72
CA VAL A 281 10.63 -3.18 5.69
C VAL A 281 12.08 -2.72 5.64
N ASN A 282 12.74 -2.51 6.78
CA ASN A 282 14.15 -2.13 6.83
C ASN A 282 15.05 -3.21 6.22
N ILE A 283 14.78 -4.51 6.48
CA ILE A 283 15.53 -5.61 5.85
C ILE A 283 15.38 -5.57 4.31
N LEU A 284 14.14 -5.40 3.80
CA LEU A 284 13.91 -5.29 2.36
C LEU A 284 14.61 -4.05 1.77
N MET A 285 14.61 -2.93 2.50
CA MET A 285 15.29 -1.70 2.06
C MET A 285 16.82 -1.83 2.13
N HIS A 286 17.38 -2.59 3.05
CA HIS A 286 18.81 -2.93 3.07
C HIS A 286 19.19 -3.78 1.84
N GLN A 287 18.38 -4.78 1.50
CA GLN A 287 18.60 -5.57 0.27
C GLN A 287 18.54 -4.66 -0.97
N ARG A 288 17.55 -3.76 -1.03
CA ARG A 288 17.44 -2.80 -2.14
C ARG A 288 18.62 -1.84 -2.20
N ALA A 289 19.01 -1.27 -1.09
CA ALA A 289 20.15 -0.33 -1.01
C ALA A 289 21.47 -1.01 -1.44
N THR A 290 21.71 -2.24 -1.01
CA THR A 290 22.87 -3.03 -1.41
C THR A 290 22.88 -3.27 -2.91
N TRP A 291 21.76 -3.73 -3.48
CA TRP A 291 21.62 -3.97 -4.91
C TRP A 291 21.84 -2.72 -5.76
N LEU A 292 21.33 -1.55 -5.30
CA LEU A 292 21.53 -0.26 -5.96
C LEU A 292 22.99 0.20 -5.91
N LEU A 293 23.68 0.02 -4.78
CA LEU A 293 25.10 0.38 -4.64
C LEU A 293 26.00 -0.46 -5.54
N GLU A 294 25.69 -1.74 -5.73
CA GLU A 294 26.42 -2.63 -6.64
C GLU A 294 26.30 -2.20 -8.11
N ARG A 295 25.26 -1.43 -8.45
CA ARG A 295 24.90 -0.98 -9.80
C ARG A 295 24.95 0.53 -9.98
N VAL A 296 25.67 1.24 -9.12
CA VAL A 296 25.70 2.70 -9.14
C VAL A 296 26.08 3.27 -10.51
N ASP A 297 26.98 2.60 -11.25
CA ASP A 297 27.45 3.06 -12.57
C ASP A 297 26.35 3.01 -13.65
N GLU A 298 25.26 2.28 -13.44
CA GLU A 298 24.15 2.18 -14.39
C GLU A 298 23.19 3.38 -14.31
N TYR A 299 23.22 4.11 -13.18
CA TYR A 299 22.31 5.23 -12.93
C TYR A 299 22.88 6.61 -13.29
N PHE A 300 24.19 6.71 -13.49
CA PHE A 300 24.86 8.00 -13.71
C PHE A 300 25.66 8.02 -15.02
N ILE A 301 25.47 9.08 -15.77
CA ILE A 301 26.21 9.31 -17.01
C ILE A 301 27.58 9.90 -16.63
N GLU A 302 28.69 9.34 -17.15
CA GLU A 302 30.04 9.86 -16.98
C GLU A 302 30.26 11.21 -17.73
#